data_6f1e8ffefe396fd96b5a81e7c5f60477
#
_entry.id   6f1e8ffefe396fd96b5a81e7c5f60477
#
_cell.length_a   1.000
_cell.length_b   1.000
_cell.length_c   1.000
_cell.angle_alpha   90.00
_cell.angle_beta   90.00
_cell.angle_gamma   90.00
#
_symmetry.space_group_name_H-M   'P 1'
#
loop_
_entity.id
_entity.type
_entity.pdbx_description
1 polymer ?
#
loop_
_entity_poly.entity_id
_entity_poly.type
_entity_poly.pdbx_seq_one_letter_code
_entity_poly.pdbx_strand_id
1 'polypeptide(L)'
;MPSIDIHISDNDADEIEAVASLLDTNKNTVISDAIREGLADLRRDHAIERYQAGEVTVNQAARIADLSLADWLVVAREHGLTTQL
;
A
#
# COMPACT_ATOMS: atom_id res chain seq x y z
N MET A 1 3.99 -7.59 -22.91
CA MET A 1 4.08 -7.39 -21.45
C MET A 1 5.31 -6.58 -21.13
N PRO A 2 5.16 -5.48 -20.43
CA PRO A 2 6.34 -4.76 -19.99
C PRO A 2 7.11 -5.62 -18.99
N SER A 3 8.42 -5.68 -19.16
CA SER A 3 9.26 -6.38 -18.19
C SER A 3 9.74 -5.37 -17.16
N ILE A 4 9.72 -5.80 -15.90
CA ILE A 4 10.16 -4.97 -14.78
C ILE A 4 11.35 -5.68 -14.15
N ASP A 5 12.48 -4.96 -14.08
CA ASP A 5 13.65 -5.45 -13.39
C ASP A 5 13.58 -5.07 -11.92
N ILE A 6 13.57 -6.07 -11.06
CA ILE A 6 13.55 -5.84 -9.61
C ILE A 6 14.88 -6.28 -9.04
N HIS A 7 15.53 -5.37 -8.34
CA HIS A 7 16.78 -5.68 -7.64
C HIS A 7 16.47 -5.93 -6.16
N ILE A 8 16.74 -7.16 -5.72
CA ILE A 8 16.45 -7.57 -4.34
C ILE A 8 17.78 -7.75 -3.61
N SER A 9 17.94 -7.07 -2.48
CA SER A 9 19.12 -7.21 -1.64
C SER A 9 19.17 -8.59 -0.98
N ASP A 10 20.36 -9.00 -0.53
CA ASP A 10 20.51 -10.27 0.18
C ASP A 10 19.66 -10.32 1.45
N ASN A 11 19.56 -9.20 2.15
CA ASN A 11 18.71 -9.10 3.35
C ASN A 11 17.24 -9.33 3.01
N ASP A 12 16.77 -8.73 1.93
CA ASP A 12 15.39 -8.88 1.50
C ASP A 12 15.12 -10.32 1.03
N ALA A 13 16.09 -10.93 0.34
CA ALA A 13 15.97 -12.33 -0.09
C ALA A 13 15.86 -13.27 1.12
N ASP A 14 16.65 -13.04 2.15
CA ASP A 14 16.61 -13.82 3.39
C ASP A 14 15.28 -13.66 4.11
N GLU A 15 14.74 -12.43 4.14
CA GLU A 15 13.43 -12.13 4.72
C GLU A 15 12.32 -12.86 3.97
N ILE A 16 12.38 -12.84 2.64
CA ILE A 16 11.39 -13.53 1.81
C ILE A 16 11.39 -15.04 2.12
N GLU A 17 12.57 -15.65 2.24
CA GLU A 17 12.67 -17.06 2.60
C GLU A 17 12.12 -17.35 3.99
N ALA A 18 12.44 -16.50 4.96
CA ALA A 18 11.96 -16.65 6.33
C ALA A 18 10.43 -16.57 6.39
N VAL A 19 9.85 -15.59 5.71
CA VAL A 19 8.38 -15.42 5.68
C VAL A 19 7.71 -16.56 4.94
N ALA A 20 8.29 -17.04 3.83
CA ALA A 20 7.75 -18.17 3.09
C ALA A 20 7.70 -19.42 3.96
N SER A 21 8.72 -19.66 4.76
CA SER A 21 8.76 -20.78 5.71
C SER A 21 7.72 -20.60 6.82
N LEU A 22 7.63 -19.40 7.37
CA LEU A 22 6.69 -19.06 8.44
C LEU A 22 5.24 -19.27 8.02
N LEU A 23 4.91 -18.90 6.78
CA LEU A 23 3.55 -18.99 6.25
C LEU A 23 3.29 -20.31 5.51
N ASP A 24 4.27 -21.19 5.47
CA ASP A 24 4.18 -22.47 4.77
C ASP A 24 3.77 -22.30 3.30
N THR A 25 4.45 -21.40 2.62
CA THR A 25 4.20 -21.08 1.23
C THR A 25 5.53 -20.96 0.46
N ASN A 26 5.49 -20.58 -0.81
CA ASN A 26 6.69 -20.42 -1.61
C ASN A 26 7.07 -18.95 -1.78
N LYS A 27 8.32 -18.72 -2.22
CA LYS A 27 8.87 -17.38 -2.39
C LYS A 27 8.05 -16.52 -3.37
N ASN A 28 7.59 -17.11 -4.47
CA ASN A 28 6.84 -16.37 -5.48
C ASN A 28 5.54 -15.80 -4.91
N THR A 29 4.85 -16.57 -4.08
CA THR A 29 3.64 -16.13 -3.41
C THR A 29 3.93 -14.97 -2.45
N VAL A 30 5.00 -15.09 -1.66
CA VAL A 30 5.40 -14.02 -0.74
C VAL A 30 5.72 -12.73 -1.50
N ILE A 31 6.49 -12.85 -2.59
CA ILE A 31 6.85 -11.68 -3.40
C ILE A 31 5.61 -11.02 -4.00
N SER A 32 4.71 -11.81 -4.57
CA SER A 32 3.47 -11.28 -5.16
C SER A 32 2.61 -10.57 -4.13
N ASP A 33 2.45 -11.18 -2.97
CA ASP A 33 1.65 -10.59 -1.89
C ASP A 33 2.30 -9.33 -1.35
N ALA A 34 3.61 -9.34 -1.17
CA ALA A 34 4.35 -8.18 -0.68
C ALA A 34 4.23 -7.00 -1.65
N ILE A 35 4.33 -7.25 -2.95
CA ILE A 35 4.17 -6.21 -3.97
C ILE A 35 2.76 -5.62 -3.90
N ARG A 36 1.75 -6.48 -3.84
CA ARG A 36 0.35 -6.03 -3.79
C ARG A 36 0.07 -5.20 -2.55
N GLU A 37 0.50 -5.67 -1.40
CA GLU A 37 0.31 -4.95 -0.14
C GLU A 37 1.13 -3.67 -0.10
N GLY A 38 2.37 -3.71 -0.58
CA GLY A 38 3.24 -2.55 -0.65
C GLY A 38 2.67 -1.46 -1.55
N LEU A 39 2.12 -1.84 -2.69
CA LEU A 39 1.48 -0.88 -3.61
C LEU A 39 0.26 -0.23 -2.96
N ALA A 40 -0.55 -1.01 -2.24
CA ALA A 40 -1.71 -0.48 -1.52
C ALA A 40 -1.27 0.52 -0.45
N ASP A 41 -0.22 0.20 0.30
CA ASP A 41 0.32 1.08 1.32
C ASP A 41 0.86 2.38 0.72
N LEU A 42 1.61 2.29 -0.38
CA LEU A 42 2.15 3.46 -1.07
C LEU A 42 1.04 4.38 -1.57
N ARG A 43 -0.01 3.80 -2.14
CA ARG A 43 -1.15 4.58 -2.62
C ARG A 43 -1.88 5.28 -1.47
N ARG A 44 -2.08 4.57 -0.36
CA ARG A 44 -2.74 5.13 0.83
C ARG A 44 -1.92 6.26 1.42
N ASP A 45 -0.61 6.07 1.58
CA ASP A 45 0.28 7.06 2.14
C ASP A 45 0.31 8.32 1.27
N HIS A 46 0.34 8.16 -0.04
CA HIS A 46 0.32 9.28 -0.97
C HIS A 46 -1.01 10.05 -0.89
N ALA A 47 -2.11 9.32 -0.79
CA ALA A 47 -3.44 9.95 -0.63
C ALA A 47 -3.53 10.77 0.65
N ILE A 48 -3.01 10.23 1.75
CA ILE A 48 -2.97 10.92 3.04
C ILE A 48 -2.17 12.22 2.93
N GLU A 49 -0.96 12.15 2.35
CA GLU A 49 -0.11 13.32 2.15
C GLU A 49 -0.82 14.40 1.34
N ARG A 50 -1.41 14.03 0.22
CA ARG A 50 -2.08 14.96 -0.68
C ARG A 50 -3.31 15.58 -0.01
N TYR A 51 -4.03 14.78 0.73
CA TYR A 51 -5.22 15.27 1.45
C TYR A 51 -4.84 16.22 2.57
N GLN A 52 -3.80 15.90 3.33
CA GLN A 52 -3.30 16.78 4.41
C GLN A 52 -2.80 18.12 3.86
N ALA A 53 -2.21 18.09 2.68
CA ALA A 53 -1.73 19.30 2.01
C ALA A 53 -2.88 20.14 1.40
N GLY A 54 -4.12 19.64 1.44
CA GLY A 54 -5.27 20.34 0.85
C GLY A 54 -5.30 20.30 -0.67
N GLU A 55 -4.55 19.39 -1.28
CA GLU A 55 -4.42 19.33 -2.74
C GLU A 55 -5.51 18.51 -3.41
N VAL A 56 -6.20 17.66 -2.66
CA VAL A 56 -7.23 16.77 -3.21
C VAL A 56 -8.47 16.77 -2.32
N THR A 57 -9.60 16.45 -2.94
CA THR A 57 -10.86 16.25 -2.22
C THR A 57 -10.91 14.86 -1.59
N VAL A 58 -11.91 14.62 -0.75
CA VAL A 58 -12.17 13.31 -0.15
C VAL A 58 -12.32 12.26 -1.24
N ASN A 59 -13.10 12.54 -2.28
CA ASN A 59 -13.32 11.61 -3.39
C ASN A 59 -12.04 11.32 -4.17
N GLN A 60 -11.24 12.35 -4.42
CA GLN A 60 -9.96 12.20 -5.11
C GLN A 60 -8.97 11.37 -4.28
N ALA A 61 -8.93 11.62 -2.97
CA ALA A 61 -8.06 10.86 -2.07
C ALA A 61 -8.44 9.37 -2.06
N ALA A 62 -9.74 9.08 -2.01
CA ALA A 62 -10.22 7.70 -2.06
C ALA A 62 -9.76 7.00 -3.35
N ARG A 63 -9.82 7.69 -4.49
CA ARG A 63 -9.36 7.15 -5.77
C ARG A 63 -7.86 6.89 -5.77
N ILE A 64 -7.07 7.82 -5.23
CA ILE A 64 -5.62 7.65 -5.13
C ILE A 64 -5.29 6.41 -4.30
N ALA A 65 -5.99 6.23 -3.20
CA ALA A 65 -5.80 5.09 -2.30
C ALA A 65 -6.41 3.79 -2.83
N ASP A 66 -7.18 3.85 -3.92
CA ASP A 66 -7.92 2.72 -4.47
C ASP A 66 -8.88 2.13 -3.44
N LEU A 67 -9.58 3.02 -2.74
CA LEU A 67 -10.54 2.68 -1.70
C LEU A 67 -11.92 3.24 -2.04
N SER A 68 -12.96 2.61 -1.48
CA SER A 68 -14.28 3.22 -1.47
C SER A 68 -14.24 4.46 -0.60
N LEU A 69 -15.21 5.36 -0.77
CA LEU A 69 -15.31 6.55 0.08
C LEU A 69 -15.43 6.17 1.55
N ALA A 70 -16.23 5.16 1.86
CA ALA A 70 -16.42 4.70 3.23
C ALA A 70 -15.11 4.20 3.85
N ASP A 71 -14.34 3.40 3.10
CA ASP A 71 -13.05 2.89 3.56
C ASP A 71 -12.04 4.02 3.73
N TRP A 72 -12.04 4.99 2.81
CA TRP A 72 -11.17 6.16 2.93
C TRP A 72 -11.47 6.94 4.20
N LEU A 73 -12.75 7.13 4.55
CA LEU A 73 -13.12 7.84 5.76
C LEU A 73 -12.64 7.15 7.02
N VAL A 74 -12.60 5.81 7.03
CA VAL A 74 -12.03 5.03 8.14
C VAL A 74 -10.53 5.31 8.25
N VAL A 75 -9.81 5.25 7.13
CA VAL A 75 -8.37 5.55 7.10
C VAL A 75 -8.10 6.97 7.59
N ALA A 76 -8.87 7.94 7.10
CA ALA A 76 -8.71 9.33 7.50
C ALA A 76 -8.90 9.51 8.99
N ARG A 77 -9.91 8.86 9.56
CA ARG A 77 -10.17 8.93 11.00
C ARG A 77 -9.04 8.30 11.81
N GLU A 78 -8.53 7.15 11.37
CA GLU A 78 -7.42 6.48 12.04
C GLU A 78 -6.15 7.30 12.06
N HIS A 79 -5.96 8.16 11.07
CA HIS A 79 -4.81 9.05 10.96
C HIS A 79 -5.07 10.45 11.52
N GLY A 80 -6.21 10.64 12.17
CA GLY A 80 -6.55 11.93 12.78
C GLY A 80 -6.80 13.03 11.78
N LEU A 81 -7.17 12.71 10.55
CA LEU A 81 -7.44 13.70 9.52
C LEU A 81 -8.83 14.30 9.71
N THR A 82 -8.93 15.61 9.56
CA THR A 82 -10.23 16.28 9.58
C THR A 82 -10.85 16.15 8.19
N THR A 83 -11.96 15.43 8.11
CA THR A 83 -12.68 15.30 6.85
C THR A 83 -13.84 16.29 6.82
N GLN A 84 -13.88 17.10 5.77
CA GLN A 84 -15.02 17.97 5.49
C GLN A 84 -15.79 17.36 4.32
N LEU A 85 -17.02 17.02 4.61
CA LEU A 85 -17.92 16.48 3.60
C LEU A 85 -18.73 17.59 2.95
#